data_743dc65700ef9444d40f90dcfde6fdc3
#
_entry.id   743dc65700ef9444d40f90dcfde6fdc3
#
_cell.length_a   1.000
_cell.length_b   1.000
_cell.length_c   1.000
_cell.angle_alpha   90.00
_cell.angle_beta   90.00
_cell.angle_gamma   90.00
#
_symmetry.space_group_name_H-M   'P 1'
#
loop_
_entity.id
_entity.type
_entity.pdbx_description
1 polymer ?
#
loop_
_entity_poly.entity_id
_entity_poly.type
_entity_poly.pdbx_seq_one_letter_code
_entity_poly.pdbx_strand_id
1 'polypeptide(L)'
;MDNLLLKRLRENDQDNLFEQSNSLVPYKTGLDLLDYRLGYKLVAKDMDENIIGNHDAIGVVGGSFITLIGKSGTAKTAMACKMAANIVKPYKNGLVIHFDLEGAMTLTRYRNLTNLTNKELSEHIILKSDRTYLENITDTIIAITQEKAKHKKDYTYTTEFKNEFGEKMDLYVPTVFVIDSIPQLSMKPEQKKVKAKKGSGEEDYMIDNIELGKNTYAMRVARDLTQFFKQYLSIIREYNITIISINHIHPKIQIDNPFAKSQAQVLYLKQDEQLPGGTATVYYANTIIKNVAVGTSKANIEEDGYAGFTVKSEIIKSRTNISGVSVPLVYDQNRGFSNERSLLYYAKEELGILNGGRRNSRYIGDNKDVRFDELNFVEEFKRPEVKQVLMDAVQPHLEAMLFGTTDVGEFGDNIGLTEEQFFDIIK
;
A
#
# COMPACT_ATOMS: atom_id res chain seq x y z
N MET A 1 -15.13 14.28 -37.81
CA MET A 1 -15.13 15.75 -37.56
C MET A 1 -14.02 16.03 -36.57
N ASP A 2 -12.96 16.67 -37.02
CA ASP A 2 -11.88 17.02 -36.11
C ASP A 2 -12.34 18.08 -35.09
N ASN A 3 -12.22 17.80 -33.83
CA ASN A 3 -12.55 18.76 -32.78
C ASN A 3 -11.51 19.90 -32.80
N LEU A 4 -11.88 21.02 -33.41
CA LEU A 4 -11.01 22.18 -33.59
C LEU A 4 -10.53 22.76 -32.26
N LEU A 5 -11.34 22.67 -31.19
CA LEU A 5 -10.97 23.12 -29.86
C LEU A 5 -9.85 22.23 -29.29
N LEU A 6 -10.02 20.91 -29.42
CA LEU A 6 -9.02 19.92 -28.97
C LEU A 6 -7.69 20.13 -29.70
N LYS A 7 -7.73 20.35 -31.03
CA LYS A 7 -6.53 20.64 -31.81
C LYS A 7 -5.81 21.90 -31.34
N ARG A 8 -6.55 23.00 -31.10
CA ARG A 8 -5.99 24.27 -30.58
C ARG A 8 -5.46 24.16 -29.20
N LEU A 9 -6.09 23.36 -28.30
CA LEU A 9 -5.61 23.11 -26.98
C LEU A 9 -4.29 22.35 -27.02
N ARG A 10 -4.17 21.31 -27.85
CA ARG A 10 -2.92 20.57 -28.06
C ARG A 10 -1.79 21.42 -28.65
N GLU A 11 -2.11 22.31 -29.58
CA GLU A 11 -1.13 23.23 -30.20
C GLU A 11 -0.62 24.30 -29.21
N ASN A 12 -1.44 24.65 -28.20
CA ASN A 12 -1.09 25.64 -27.16
C ASN A 12 -0.58 25.02 -25.86
N ASP A 13 -0.52 23.69 -25.77
CA ASP A 13 -0.16 22.98 -24.56
C ASP A 13 1.35 22.94 -24.37
N GLN A 14 1.89 24.01 -23.76
CA GLN A 14 3.27 24.08 -23.35
C GLN A 14 3.56 23.26 -22.08
N ASP A 15 2.53 22.81 -21.35
CA ASP A 15 2.62 22.15 -20.06
C ASP A 15 2.18 20.68 -20.10
N ASN A 16 2.09 20.05 -21.28
CA ASN A 16 1.68 18.65 -21.44
C ASN A 16 0.38 18.29 -20.71
N LEU A 17 -0.68 19.09 -20.90
CA LEU A 17 -2.02 18.82 -20.34
C LEU A 17 -2.56 17.43 -20.69
N PHE A 18 -2.02 16.80 -21.72
CA PHE A 18 -2.36 15.47 -22.22
C PHE A 18 -1.31 14.40 -21.90
N GLU A 19 -0.17 14.73 -21.28
CA GLU A 19 0.72 13.74 -20.70
C GLU A 19 0.07 13.13 -19.46
N GLN A 20 -0.92 12.32 -19.67
CA GLN A 20 -1.60 11.63 -18.60
C GLN A 20 -1.21 10.19 -18.58
N SER A 21 -1.01 9.70 -17.42
CA SER A 21 -1.07 8.32 -16.99
C SER A 21 0.19 7.76 -16.33
N ASN A 22 1.17 8.56 -16.04
CA ASN A 22 2.29 8.15 -15.18
C ASN A 22 1.82 7.57 -13.84
N SER A 23 0.56 7.81 -13.48
CA SER A 23 -0.03 7.43 -12.20
C SER A 23 -0.54 5.99 -12.09
N LEU A 24 -0.48 5.21 -13.17
CA LEU A 24 -1.08 3.87 -13.18
C LEU A 24 -0.07 2.73 -13.20
N VAL A 25 1.23 3.01 -13.12
CA VAL A 25 2.25 1.96 -13.07
C VAL A 25 2.27 1.30 -11.71
N PRO A 26 2.10 -0.02 -11.63
CA PRO A 26 2.07 -0.75 -10.37
C PRO A 26 3.46 -1.13 -9.89
N TYR A 27 3.58 -1.28 -8.59
CA TYR A 27 4.77 -1.76 -7.91
C TYR A 27 4.43 -2.97 -7.04
N LYS A 28 5.21 -4.04 -7.15
CA LYS A 28 5.02 -5.24 -6.35
C LYS A 28 5.36 -4.97 -4.88
N THR A 29 4.48 -5.39 -4.00
CA THR A 29 4.68 -5.31 -2.54
C THR A 29 5.51 -6.45 -1.98
N GLY A 30 5.75 -7.50 -2.80
CA GLY A 30 6.39 -8.73 -2.40
C GLY A 30 5.47 -9.71 -1.69
N LEU A 31 4.16 -9.56 -1.87
CA LEU A 31 3.09 -10.43 -1.38
C LEU A 31 2.14 -10.73 -2.54
N ASP A 32 2.38 -11.82 -3.27
CA ASP A 32 1.69 -12.10 -4.53
C ASP A 32 0.17 -12.07 -4.39
N LEU A 33 -0.39 -12.70 -3.36
CA LEU A 33 -1.84 -12.67 -3.13
C LEU A 33 -2.40 -11.24 -3.02
N LEU A 34 -1.65 -10.35 -2.36
CA LEU A 34 -2.04 -8.94 -2.24
C LEU A 34 -1.83 -8.20 -3.55
N ASP A 35 -0.71 -8.46 -4.22
CA ASP A 35 -0.33 -7.80 -5.47
C ASP A 35 -1.34 -8.08 -6.59
N TYR A 36 -1.75 -9.34 -6.76
CA TYR A 36 -2.79 -9.70 -7.73
C TYR A 36 -4.18 -9.17 -7.33
N ARG A 37 -4.50 -9.17 -6.05
CA ARG A 37 -5.80 -8.64 -5.55
C ARG A 37 -5.93 -7.13 -5.70
N LEU A 38 -4.84 -6.39 -5.73
CA LEU A 38 -4.79 -4.94 -5.97
C LEU A 38 -4.52 -4.60 -7.43
N GLY A 39 -4.07 -5.59 -8.22
CA GLY A 39 -3.72 -5.44 -9.62
C GLY A 39 -4.93 -5.37 -10.56
N TYR A 40 -4.66 -5.03 -11.80
CA TYR A 40 -5.65 -4.92 -12.88
C TYR A 40 -4.99 -5.21 -14.23
N LYS A 41 -5.81 -5.48 -15.24
CA LYS A 41 -5.33 -5.64 -16.62
C LYS A 41 -5.26 -4.26 -17.29
N LEU A 42 -4.11 -3.92 -17.85
CA LEU A 42 -3.88 -2.71 -18.60
C LEU A 42 -3.85 -3.05 -20.10
N VAL A 43 -4.76 -2.48 -20.84
CA VAL A 43 -4.78 -2.59 -22.30
C VAL A 43 -4.46 -1.22 -22.89
N ALA A 44 -3.32 -1.09 -23.57
CA ALA A 44 -2.99 0.11 -24.31
C ALA A 44 -3.54 0.00 -25.74
N LYS A 45 -4.27 1.01 -26.20
CA LYS A 45 -4.83 1.10 -27.55
C LYS A 45 -4.23 2.29 -28.28
N ASP A 46 -4.12 2.18 -29.62
CA ASP A 46 -3.78 3.30 -30.47
C ASP A 46 -5.00 4.19 -30.77
N MET A 47 -4.79 5.22 -31.58
CA MET A 47 -5.85 6.16 -31.98
C MET A 47 -6.99 5.52 -32.81
N ASP A 48 -6.72 4.35 -33.40
CA ASP A 48 -7.68 3.55 -34.19
C ASP A 48 -8.26 2.40 -33.37
N GLU A 49 -8.08 2.44 -32.03
CA GLU A 49 -8.51 1.45 -31.04
C GLU A 49 -7.87 0.05 -31.19
N ASN A 50 -6.80 -0.10 -31.97
CA ASN A 50 -6.06 -1.36 -32.01
C ASN A 50 -5.25 -1.55 -30.72
N ILE A 51 -5.25 -2.77 -30.19
CA ILE A 51 -4.47 -3.11 -29.01
C ILE A 51 -2.97 -3.10 -29.36
N ILE A 52 -2.21 -2.18 -28.76
CA ILE A 52 -0.77 -2.02 -28.96
C ILE A 52 0.05 -2.54 -27.77
N GLY A 53 -0.61 -2.88 -26.68
CA GLY A 53 0.00 -3.50 -25.52
C GLY A 53 -1.04 -4.04 -24.56
N ASN A 54 -0.76 -5.21 -23.98
CA ASN A 54 -1.57 -5.81 -22.93
C ASN A 54 -0.61 -6.23 -21.80
N HIS A 55 -0.82 -5.70 -20.61
CA HIS A 55 0.03 -5.96 -19.45
C HIS A 55 -0.82 -6.21 -18.21
N ASP A 56 -0.41 -7.19 -17.42
CA ASP A 56 -0.95 -7.39 -16.08
C ASP A 56 -0.28 -6.39 -15.13
N ALA A 57 -1.04 -5.43 -14.67
CA ALA A 57 -0.59 -4.41 -13.72
C ALA A 57 -0.70 -4.97 -12.29
N ILE A 58 0.34 -5.70 -11.84
CA ILE A 58 0.36 -6.45 -10.59
C ILE A 58 1.01 -5.62 -9.49
N GLY A 59 0.26 -5.33 -8.43
CA GLY A 59 0.73 -4.59 -7.27
C GLY A 59 -0.04 -3.30 -6.97
N VAL A 60 0.58 -2.41 -6.20
CA VAL A 60 0.01 -1.12 -5.82
C VAL A 60 0.44 -0.03 -6.79
N VAL A 61 -0.45 0.90 -7.08
CA VAL A 61 -0.15 2.03 -7.96
C VAL A 61 0.86 2.97 -7.29
N GLY A 62 1.90 3.35 -8.02
CA GLY A 62 2.86 4.36 -7.62
C GLY A 62 2.27 5.77 -7.55
N GLY A 63 2.95 6.67 -6.84
CA GLY A 63 2.47 8.04 -6.65
C GLY A 63 1.10 8.11 -6.00
N SER A 64 0.78 7.20 -5.08
CA SER A 64 -0.55 7.03 -4.49
C SER A 64 -0.52 7.11 -2.96
N PHE A 65 -1.71 7.22 -2.37
CA PHE A 65 -1.89 7.19 -0.92
C PHE A 65 -2.56 5.87 -0.49
N ILE A 66 -1.85 5.09 0.32
CA ILE A 66 -2.28 3.80 0.85
C ILE A 66 -2.45 3.92 2.37
N THR A 67 -3.55 3.42 2.90
CA THR A 67 -3.80 3.40 4.34
C THR A 67 -3.93 1.97 4.84
N LEU A 68 -3.06 1.58 5.77
CA LEU A 68 -3.15 0.32 6.49
C LEU A 68 -3.88 0.53 7.81
N ILE A 69 -4.99 -0.17 8.02
CA ILE A 69 -5.84 -0.02 9.20
C ILE A 69 -5.98 -1.35 9.94
N GLY A 70 -6.33 -1.30 11.22
CA GLY A 70 -6.56 -2.49 12.04
C GLY A 70 -6.33 -2.22 13.52
N LYS A 71 -6.68 -3.20 14.34
CA LYS A 71 -6.39 -3.17 15.80
C LYS A 71 -4.88 -3.19 16.06
N SER A 72 -4.46 -2.83 17.27
CA SER A 72 -3.06 -2.99 17.68
C SER A 72 -2.62 -4.47 17.56
N GLY A 73 -1.37 -4.72 17.18
CA GLY A 73 -0.83 -6.08 17.05
C GLY A 73 -1.22 -6.83 15.78
N THR A 74 -1.92 -6.22 14.80
CA THR A 74 -2.29 -6.88 13.53
C THR A 74 -1.24 -6.75 12.42
N ALA A 75 0.02 -6.58 12.78
CA ALA A 75 1.19 -6.53 11.88
C ALA A 75 1.17 -5.42 10.80
N LYS A 76 0.45 -4.29 11.03
CA LYS A 76 0.39 -3.16 10.07
C LYS A 76 1.76 -2.58 9.73
N THR A 77 2.56 -2.27 10.75
CA THR A 77 3.94 -1.76 10.60
C THR A 77 4.81 -2.72 9.79
N ALA A 78 4.74 -4.03 10.08
CA ALA A 78 5.48 -5.03 9.33
C ALA A 78 5.05 -5.09 7.85
N MET A 79 3.75 -4.94 7.58
CA MET A 79 3.23 -4.86 6.21
C MET A 79 3.73 -3.61 5.50
N ALA A 80 3.66 -2.44 6.14
CA ALA A 80 4.17 -1.18 5.58
C ALA A 80 5.66 -1.28 5.22
N CYS A 81 6.49 -1.82 6.13
CA CYS A 81 7.91 -2.03 5.88
C CYS A 81 8.15 -2.98 4.69
N LYS A 82 7.44 -4.11 4.65
CA LYS A 82 7.56 -5.10 3.57
C LYS A 82 7.19 -4.49 2.22
N MET A 83 6.03 -3.83 2.12
CA MET A 83 5.58 -3.15 0.92
C MET A 83 6.58 -2.07 0.48
N ALA A 84 6.94 -1.15 1.37
CA ALA A 84 7.84 -0.06 1.06
C ALA A 84 9.20 -0.53 0.55
N ALA A 85 9.81 -1.51 1.21
CA ALA A 85 11.10 -2.08 0.81
C ALA A 85 11.04 -2.73 -0.57
N ASN A 86 10.00 -3.52 -0.87
CA ASN A 86 9.88 -4.20 -2.16
C ASN A 86 9.57 -3.24 -3.31
N ILE A 87 8.87 -2.12 -3.06
CA ILE A 87 8.62 -1.08 -4.06
C ILE A 87 9.94 -0.42 -4.50
N VAL A 88 10.84 -0.12 -3.57
CA VAL A 88 12.05 0.66 -3.89
C VAL A 88 13.26 -0.17 -4.27
N LYS A 89 13.41 -1.39 -3.71
CA LYS A 89 14.57 -2.25 -3.87
C LYS A 89 15.01 -2.48 -5.33
N PRO A 90 14.12 -2.66 -6.33
CA PRO A 90 14.53 -2.86 -7.71
C PRO A 90 15.21 -1.64 -8.36
N TYR A 91 15.14 -0.46 -7.74
CA TYR A 91 15.56 0.82 -8.34
C TYR A 91 16.78 1.38 -7.62
N LYS A 92 17.87 1.66 -8.37
CA LYS A 92 19.14 2.15 -7.82
C LYS A 92 18.98 3.35 -6.86
N ASN A 93 18.09 4.29 -7.17
CA ASN A 93 17.85 5.50 -6.37
C ASN A 93 16.46 5.47 -5.69
N GLY A 94 15.85 4.28 -5.59
CA GLY A 94 14.61 4.08 -4.84
C GLY A 94 14.83 4.32 -3.34
N LEU A 95 13.92 5.02 -2.67
CA LEU A 95 14.11 5.45 -1.29
C LEU A 95 12.85 5.27 -0.46
N VAL A 96 13.01 4.72 0.74
CA VAL A 96 11.99 4.73 1.79
C VAL A 96 12.38 5.74 2.86
N ILE A 97 11.44 6.58 3.25
CA ILE A 97 11.55 7.43 4.44
C ILE A 97 10.45 7.00 5.42
N HIS A 98 10.86 6.35 6.48
CA HIS A 98 9.95 5.87 7.51
C HIS A 98 9.95 6.84 8.69
N PHE A 99 8.83 7.50 8.92
CA PHE A 99 8.57 8.33 10.09
C PHE A 99 7.94 7.47 11.19
N ASP A 100 8.78 7.01 12.11
CA ASP A 100 8.39 6.21 13.27
C ASP A 100 7.97 7.14 14.43
N LEU A 101 6.70 7.55 14.41
CA LEU A 101 6.14 8.46 15.42
C LEU A 101 5.83 7.74 16.74
N GLU A 102 5.81 6.41 16.73
CA GLU A 102 5.62 5.59 17.94
C GLU A 102 6.94 5.26 18.64
N GLY A 103 8.08 5.46 17.96
CA GLY A 103 9.41 5.21 18.50
C GLY A 103 9.70 3.72 18.75
N ALA A 104 9.03 2.83 18.03
CA ALA A 104 9.08 1.38 18.26
C ALA A 104 9.97 0.63 17.24
N MET A 105 10.43 1.29 16.17
CA MET A 105 11.19 0.68 15.08
C MET A 105 12.69 0.88 15.25
N THR A 106 13.45 -0.19 15.01
CA THR A 106 14.92 -0.16 14.89
C THR A 106 15.34 -0.65 13.51
N LEU A 107 16.52 -0.24 13.03
CA LEU A 107 17.05 -0.73 11.75
C LEU A 107 17.22 -2.25 11.72
N THR A 108 17.59 -2.86 12.86
CA THR A 108 17.67 -4.33 12.96
C THR A 108 16.29 -4.97 12.81
N ARG A 109 15.26 -4.39 13.45
CA ARG A 109 13.88 -4.86 13.28
C ARG A 109 13.40 -4.68 11.85
N TYR A 110 13.69 -3.52 11.25
CA TYR A 110 13.37 -3.24 9.86
C TYR A 110 13.98 -4.30 8.91
N ARG A 111 15.28 -4.60 9.08
CA ARG A 111 15.97 -5.63 8.32
C ARG A 111 15.28 -7.00 8.44
N ASN A 112 14.95 -7.41 9.66
CA ASN A 112 14.31 -8.70 9.90
C ASN A 112 12.91 -8.80 9.24
N LEU A 113 12.13 -7.71 9.29
CA LEU A 113 10.80 -7.66 8.68
C LEU A 113 10.82 -7.66 7.15
N THR A 114 11.89 -7.16 6.54
CA THR A 114 11.98 -6.97 5.09
C THR A 114 12.90 -7.96 4.38
N ASN A 115 13.75 -8.67 5.15
CA ASN A 115 14.83 -9.52 4.65
C ASN A 115 15.85 -8.77 3.77
N LEU A 116 16.02 -7.46 3.98
CA LEU A 116 17.06 -6.67 3.33
C LEU A 116 18.43 -7.01 3.90
N THR A 117 19.46 -7.01 3.06
CA THR A 117 20.85 -7.03 3.50
C THR A 117 21.21 -5.68 4.15
N ASN A 118 22.30 -5.63 4.93
CA ASN A 118 22.78 -4.38 5.52
C ASN A 118 23.11 -3.32 4.45
N LYS A 119 23.58 -3.76 3.27
CA LYS A 119 23.87 -2.88 2.14
C LYS A 119 22.58 -2.27 1.60
N GLU A 120 21.60 -3.09 1.25
CA GLU A 120 20.29 -2.63 0.76
C GLU A 120 19.59 -1.71 1.78
N LEU A 121 19.69 -2.05 3.07
CA LEU A 121 19.13 -1.22 4.13
C LEU A 121 19.76 0.19 4.14
N SER A 122 21.11 0.27 4.01
CA SER A 122 21.81 1.55 3.99
C SER A 122 21.60 2.35 2.69
N GLU A 123 21.32 1.68 1.60
CA GLU A 123 21.10 2.31 0.29
C GLU A 123 19.67 2.83 0.11
N HIS A 124 18.69 2.17 0.72
CA HIS A 124 17.27 2.43 0.44
C HIS A 124 16.45 2.96 1.62
N ILE A 125 16.91 2.86 2.87
CA ILE A 125 16.06 3.12 4.03
C ILE A 125 16.57 4.26 4.89
N ILE A 126 15.75 5.26 5.09
CA ILE A 126 15.92 6.31 6.11
C ILE A 126 14.85 6.11 7.17
N LEU A 127 15.28 5.79 8.40
CA LEU A 127 14.39 5.72 9.56
C LEU A 127 14.50 7.01 10.37
N LYS A 128 13.40 7.71 10.54
CA LYS A 128 13.28 8.93 11.35
C LYS A 128 12.42 8.65 12.57
N SER A 129 13.06 8.56 13.74
CA SER A 129 12.40 8.35 15.04
C SER A 129 12.35 9.61 15.91
N ASP A 130 12.82 10.74 15.37
CA ASP A 130 12.73 12.03 16.05
C ASP A 130 11.31 12.58 16.01
N ARG A 131 11.03 13.54 16.92
CA ARG A 131 9.74 14.23 16.93
C ARG A 131 9.45 14.85 15.56
N THR A 132 8.50 14.29 14.85
CA THR A 132 8.14 14.69 13.48
C THR A 132 6.74 15.30 13.47
N TYR A 133 6.64 16.42 12.78
CA TYR A 133 5.39 17.14 12.53
C TYR A 133 4.97 16.99 11.06
N LEU A 134 3.70 17.27 10.73
CA LEU A 134 3.23 17.24 9.34
C LEU A 134 4.06 18.16 8.43
N GLU A 135 4.46 19.32 8.96
CA GLU A 135 5.31 20.27 8.25
C GLU A 135 6.69 19.69 7.89
N ASN A 136 7.27 18.84 8.75
CA ASN A 136 8.54 18.17 8.43
C ASN A 136 8.37 17.15 7.29
N ILE A 137 7.24 16.45 7.24
CA ILE A 137 6.91 15.55 6.13
C ILE A 137 6.76 16.35 4.85
N THR A 138 6.05 17.47 4.90
CA THR A 138 5.87 18.41 3.79
C THR A 138 7.21 18.94 3.28
N ASP A 139 8.07 19.45 4.16
CA ASP A 139 9.41 19.94 3.81
C ASP A 139 10.25 18.85 3.14
N THR A 140 10.12 17.60 3.61
CA THR A 140 10.83 16.45 3.02
C THR A 140 10.30 16.13 1.61
N ILE A 141 8.99 16.20 1.38
CA ILE A 141 8.40 16.03 0.03
C ILE A 141 8.96 17.10 -0.91
N ILE A 142 8.93 18.38 -0.50
CA ILE A 142 9.44 19.50 -1.29
C ILE A 142 10.92 19.28 -1.65
N ALA A 143 11.74 18.93 -0.68
CA ALA A 143 13.19 18.69 -0.91
C ALA A 143 13.42 17.58 -1.92
N ILE A 144 12.70 16.44 -1.82
CA ILE A 144 12.82 15.32 -2.74
C ILE A 144 12.35 15.70 -4.15
N THR A 145 11.24 16.41 -4.27
CA THR A 145 10.73 16.82 -5.59
C THR A 145 11.67 17.80 -6.29
N GLN A 146 12.23 18.75 -5.54
CA GLN A 146 13.25 19.66 -6.06
C GLN A 146 14.52 18.93 -6.51
N GLU A 147 14.99 17.94 -5.72
CA GLU A 147 16.16 17.13 -6.08
C GLU A 147 15.90 16.29 -7.34
N LYS A 148 14.74 15.60 -7.41
CA LYS A 148 14.35 14.83 -8.59
C LYS A 148 14.22 15.72 -9.83
N ALA A 149 13.59 16.88 -9.72
CA ALA A 149 13.43 17.83 -10.82
C ALA A 149 14.79 18.33 -11.34
N LYS A 150 15.68 18.72 -10.42
CA LYS A 150 17.01 19.25 -10.74
C LYS A 150 17.90 18.21 -11.44
N HIS A 151 17.80 16.94 -11.05
CA HIS A 151 18.63 15.84 -11.54
C HIS A 151 17.78 14.76 -12.23
N LYS A 152 16.84 15.18 -13.09
CA LYS A 152 15.83 14.31 -13.72
C LYS A 152 16.43 13.03 -14.31
N LYS A 153 17.57 13.13 -15.01
CA LYS A 153 18.24 11.97 -15.65
C LYS A 153 18.69 10.90 -14.67
N ASP A 154 19.04 11.28 -13.44
CA ASP A 154 19.54 10.34 -12.42
C ASP A 154 18.39 9.66 -11.68
N TYR A 155 17.18 10.26 -11.74
CA TYR A 155 16.02 9.81 -11.00
C TYR A 155 14.86 9.34 -11.90
N THR A 156 15.09 9.16 -13.20
CA THR A 156 14.06 8.59 -14.11
C THR A 156 14.50 7.23 -14.62
N TYR A 157 13.50 6.41 -14.96
CA TYR A 157 13.66 5.12 -15.62
C TYR A 157 12.53 4.90 -16.61
N THR A 158 12.79 4.13 -17.68
CA THR A 158 11.81 3.77 -18.68
C THR A 158 11.09 2.49 -18.24
N THR A 159 9.76 2.51 -18.22
CA THR A 159 8.92 1.37 -17.86
C THR A 159 8.71 0.43 -19.04
N GLU A 160 8.20 -0.78 -18.78
CA GLU A 160 7.71 -1.68 -19.83
C GLU A 160 6.27 -1.33 -20.28
N PHE A 161 5.57 -0.48 -19.54
CA PHE A 161 4.21 -0.05 -19.86
C PHE A 161 4.23 0.99 -20.96
N LYS A 162 3.24 0.91 -21.86
CA LYS A 162 3.08 1.83 -22.98
C LYS A 162 1.92 2.77 -22.74
N ASN A 163 2.06 4.00 -23.22
CA ASN A 163 0.98 4.98 -23.28
C ASN A 163 0.06 4.71 -24.49
N GLU A 164 -0.97 5.54 -24.68
CA GLU A 164 -1.91 5.47 -25.79
C GLU A 164 -1.29 5.65 -27.18
N PHE A 165 -0.04 6.12 -27.26
CA PHE A 165 0.71 6.26 -28.51
C PHE A 165 1.66 5.07 -28.76
N GLY A 166 1.66 4.04 -27.90
CA GLY A 166 2.54 2.89 -28.02
C GLY A 166 3.97 3.12 -27.53
N GLU A 167 4.25 4.26 -26.92
CA GLU A 167 5.57 4.63 -26.39
C GLU A 167 5.72 4.15 -24.95
N LYS A 168 6.93 3.69 -24.61
CA LYS A 168 7.25 3.35 -23.22
C LYS A 168 7.26 4.60 -22.35
N MET A 169 6.70 4.51 -21.16
CA MET A 169 6.60 5.64 -20.25
C MET A 169 7.86 5.80 -19.41
N ASP A 170 8.35 7.04 -19.29
CA ASP A 170 9.42 7.41 -18.36
C ASP A 170 8.84 7.92 -17.04
N LEU A 171 9.26 7.32 -15.95
CA LEU A 171 8.82 7.68 -14.61
C LEU A 171 9.98 8.07 -13.71
N TYR A 172 9.71 8.90 -12.72
CA TYR A 172 10.64 9.05 -11.60
C TYR A 172 10.75 7.74 -10.81
N VAL A 173 11.95 7.42 -10.33
CA VAL A 173 12.17 6.27 -9.44
C VAL A 173 11.30 6.39 -8.19
N PRO A 174 10.74 5.28 -7.68
CA PRO A 174 9.80 5.34 -6.57
C PRO A 174 10.46 5.84 -5.29
N THR A 175 9.75 6.71 -4.60
CA THR A 175 10.04 7.09 -3.21
C THR A 175 8.84 6.73 -2.36
N VAL A 176 9.05 6.05 -1.24
CA VAL A 176 7.96 5.64 -0.35
C VAL A 176 8.10 6.32 1.00
N PHE A 177 7.06 7.02 1.43
CA PHE A 177 6.92 7.55 2.77
C PHE A 177 6.07 6.60 3.59
N VAL A 178 6.60 6.12 4.72
CA VAL A 178 5.83 5.38 5.72
C VAL A 178 5.57 6.32 6.90
N ILE A 179 4.30 6.49 7.29
CA ILE A 179 3.88 7.31 8.43
C ILE A 179 3.27 6.39 9.48
N ASP A 180 4.03 6.10 10.52
CA ASP A 180 3.66 5.18 11.59
C ASP A 180 3.59 5.90 12.95
N SER A 181 2.44 6.41 13.39
CA SER A 181 1.10 6.30 12.82
C SER A 181 0.38 7.66 12.76
N ILE A 182 -0.70 7.75 11.97
CA ILE A 182 -1.51 8.99 11.85
C ILE A 182 -2.00 9.52 13.20
N PRO A 183 -2.49 8.70 14.16
CA PRO A 183 -2.90 9.19 15.47
C PRO A 183 -1.82 9.92 16.27
N GLN A 184 -0.54 9.61 16.03
CA GLN A 184 0.61 10.23 16.69
C GLN A 184 1.13 11.47 15.94
N LEU A 185 0.64 11.71 14.72
CA LEU A 185 1.07 12.85 13.93
C LEU A 185 0.59 14.15 14.57
N SER A 186 1.52 15.05 14.82
CA SER A 186 1.26 16.34 15.41
C SER A 186 1.60 17.49 14.45
N MET A 187 1.11 18.69 14.77
CA MET A 187 1.44 19.94 14.07
C MET A 187 2.44 20.72 14.90
N LYS A 188 3.32 21.49 14.23
CA LYS A 188 4.21 22.42 14.95
C LYS A 188 3.38 23.33 15.86
N PRO A 189 3.80 23.54 17.13
CA PRO A 189 3.14 24.49 18.01
C PRO A 189 3.18 25.88 17.39
N GLU A 190 2.07 26.60 17.42
CA GLU A 190 2.06 28.01 17.05
C GLU A 190 2.80 28.80 18.13
N GLN A 191 3.88 29.47 17.74
CA GLN A 191 4.55 30.41 18.60
C GLN A 191 3.74 31.72 18.61
N LYS A 192 2.93 31.92 19.64
CA LYS A 192 2.31 33.23 19.86
C LYS A 192 3.35 34.15 20.47
N LYS A 193 3.72 35.22 19.76
CA LYS A 193 4.47 36.32 20.35
C LYS A 193 3.60 36.93 21.45
N VAL A 194 3.95 36.67 22.69
CA VAL A 194 3.36 37.42 23.83
C VAL A 194 3.93 38.83 23.75
N LYS A 195 3.06 39.82 23.64
CA LYS A 195 3.48 41.25 23.76
C LYS A 195 4.15 41.37 25.13
N ALA A 196 5.46 41.58 25.14
CA ALA A 196 6.20 41.87 26.35
C ALA A 196 5.55 43.05 27.06
N LYS A 197 5.30 42.92 28.35
CA LYS A 197 4.98 44.09 29.21
C LYS A 197 6.13 45.06 29.08
N LYS A 198 5.81 46.35 28.72
CA LYS A 198 6.80 47.42 28.64
C LYS A 198 7.67 47.39 29.90
N GLY A 199 8.93 47.02 29.78
CA GLY A 199 9.90 47.10 30.86
C GLY A 199 10.92 45.97 31.06
N SER A 200 10.77 44.80 30.47
CA SER A 200 11.78 43.75 30.54
C SER A 200 12.32 43.48 29.14
N GLY A 201 13.64 43.60 28.97
CA GLY A 201 14.32 43.42 27.67
C GLY A 201 14.51 41.96 27.24
N GLU A 202 13.72 41.03 27.76
CA GLU A 202 13.71 39.64 27.38
C GLU A 202 12.40 39.31 26.66
N GLU A 203 12.51 38.79 25.43
CA GLU A 203 11.38 38.22 24.70
C GLU A 203 11.06 36.85 25.31
N ASP A 204 10.05 36.80 26.19
CA ASP A 204 9.52 35.52 26.70
C ASP A 204 8.69 34.84 25.59
N TYR A 205 9.23 33.78 25.05
CA TYR A 205 8.49 32.88 24.17
C TYR A 205 7.70 31.87 25.02
N MET A 206 6.40 32.14 25.24
CA MET A 206 5.54 31.05 25.75
C MET A 206 5.24 30.08 24.65
N ILE A 207 5.68 28.81 24.82
CA ILE A 207 5.10 27.68 24.12
C ILE A 207 3.67 27.55 24.62
N ASP A 208 2.68 27.75 23.73
CA ASP A 208 1.27 27.53 24.08
C ASP A 208 1.16 26.16 24.76
N ASN A 209 0.76 26.17 26.02
CA ASN A 209 0.48 24.95 26.76
C ASN A 209 -0.51 24.15 25.88
N ILE A 210 -0.13 22.94 25.53
CA ILE A 210 -1.02 21.98 24.87
C ILE A 210 -2.24 21.89 25.78
N GLU A 211 -3.34 22.53 25.39
CA GLU A 211 -4.62 22.41 26.12
C GLU A 211 -5.10 20.97 25.93
N LEU A 212 -4.62 20.08 26.80
CA LEU A 212 -5.07 18.71 26.91
C LEU A 212 -6.57 18.72 27.19
N GLY A 213 -7.35 18.25 26.22
CA GLY A 213 -8.79 18.03 26.43
C GLY A 213 -9.76 18.81 25.55
N LYS A 214 -9.31 19.64 24.61
CA LYS A 214 -10.22 20.29 23.66
C LYS A 214 -10.35 19.53 22.35
N ASN A 215 -11.57 19.25 21.92
CA ASN A 215 -11.91 18.71 20.59
C ASN A 215 -11.31 19.53 19.42
N THR A 216 -10.87 20.74 19.67
CA THR A 216 -10.24 21.66 18.72
C THR A 216 -8.93 21.12 18.13
N TYR A 217 -8.13 20.36 18.88
CA TYR A 217 -6.87 19.79 18.37
C TYR A 217 -7.12 18.70 17.29
N ALA A 218 -8.01 17.76 17.56
CA ALA A 218 -8.36 16.72 16.61
C ALA A 218 -8.97 17.30 15.31
N MET A 219 -9.79 18.36 15.44
CA MET A 219 -10.35 19.10 14.30
C MET A 219 -9.27 19.83 13.50
N ARG A 220 -8.25 20.37 14.17
CA ARG A 220 -7.11 21.02 13.52
C ARG A 220 -6.30 19.99 12.71
N VAL A 221 -5.93 18.87 13.31
CA VAL A 221 -5.21 17.78 12.63
C VAL A 221 -5.99 17.30 11.40
N ALA A 222 -7.29 17.08 11.51
CA ALA A 222 -8.13 16.65 10.39
C ALA A 222 -8.20 17.71 9.26
N ARG A 223 -8.27 18.98 9.60
CA ARG A 223 -8.25 20.10 8.65
C ARG A 223 -6.91 20.17 7.93
N ASP A 224 -5.82 20.12 8.67
CA ASP A 224 -4.47 20.29 8.13
C ASP A 224 -4.06 19.08 7.27
N LEU A 225 -4.45 17.85 7.64
CA LEU A 225 -4.36 16.68 6.77
C LEU A 225 -5.17 16.84 5.47
N THR A 226 -6.37 17.38 5.56
CA THR A 226 -7.19 17.66 4.35
C THR A 226 -6.48 18.64 3.43
N GLN A 227 -5.89 19.68 4.00
CA GLN A 227 -5.16 20.71 3.25
C GLN A 227 -3.87 20.14 2.64
N PHE A 228 -3.14 19.33 3.38
CA PHE A 228 -1.97 18.59 2.91
C PHE A 228 -2.32 17.78 1.65
N PHE A 229 -3.34 16.94 1.72
CA PHE A 229 -3.71 16.12 0.56
C PHE A 229 -4.16 16.95 -0.64
N LYS A 230 -4.92 18.03 -0.43
CA LYS A 230 -5.34 18.92 -1.53
C LYS A 230 -4.15 19.57 -2.25
N GLN A 231 -3.10 19.89 -1.54
CA GLN A 231 -1.93 20.56 -2.10
C GLN A 231 -0.92 19.59 -2.72
N TYR A 232 -0.74 18.42 -2.12
CA TYR A 232 0.39 17.55 -2.46
C TYR A 232 0.02 16.30 -3.27
N LEU A 233 -1.25 15.95 -3.46
CA LEU A 233 -1.63 14.76 -4.21
C LEU A 233 -1.14 14.77 -5.67
N SER A 234 -1.20 15.90 -6.36
CA SER A 234 -0.68 16.04 -7.72
C SER A 234 0.85 15.88 -7.74
N ILE A 235 1.52 16.53 -6.80
CA ILE A 235 2.98 16.49 -6.67
C ILE A 235 3.47 15.07 -6.37
N ILE A 236 2.87 14.37 -5.42
CA ILE A 236 3.29 13.00 -5.08
C ILE A 236 3.07 12.05 -6.26
N ARG A 237 2.04 12.27 -7.07
CA ARG A 237 1.77 11.49 -8.27
C ARG A 237 2.82 11.77 -9.34
N GLU A 238 3.06 13.04 -9.66
CA GLU A 238 4.03 13.46 -10.67
C GLU A 238 5.44 12.94 -10.37
N TYR A 239 5.89 13.07 -9.12
CA TYR A 239 7.24 12.65 -8.71
C TYR A 239 7.34 11.22 -8.21
N ASN A 240 6.30 10.40 -8.42
CA ASN A 240 6.24 9.00 -8.03
C ASN A 240 6.60 8.79 -6.55
N ILE A 241 5.93 9.54 -5.68
CA ILE A 241 6.04 9.43 -4.22
C ILE A 241 4.81 8.67 -3.72
N THR A 242 4.99 7.48 -3.15
CA THR A 242 3.91 6.71 -2.55
C THR A 242 3.89 6.93 -1.05
N ILE A 243 2.74 7.25 -0.48
CA ILE A 243 2.59 7.40 0.97
C ILE A 243 1.83 6.20 1.51
N ILE A 244 2.45 5.47 2.45
CA ILE A 244 1.83 4.38 3.20
C ILE A 244 1.61 4.89 4.63
N SER A 245 0.37 5.13 5.01
CA SER A 245 0.02 5.55 6.36
C SER A 245 -0.53 4.39 7.17
N ILE A 246 -0.20 4.37 8.46
CA ILE A 246 -0.74 3.41 9.40
C ILE A 246 -1.77 4.13 10.28
N ASN A 247 -2.94 3.49 10.46
CA ASN A 247 -3.97 4.02 11.30
C ASN A 247 -4.59 2.92 12.19
N HIS A 248 -5.07 3.30 13.36
CA HIS A 248 -5.71 2.41 14.30
C HIS A 248 -7.23 2.47 14.16
N ILE A 249 -7.88 1.33 14.27
CA ILE A 249 -9.35 1.27 14.36
C ILE A 249 -9.75 1.47 15.82
N HIS A 250 -10.60 2.45 16.05
CA HIS A 250 -11.23 2.69 17.35
C HIS A 250 -12.73 2.37 17.30
N PRO A 251 -13.31 1.87 18.40
CA PRO A 251 -14.76 1.76 18.49
C PRO A 251 -15.38 3.17 18.53
N LYS A 252 -16.51 3.35 17.86
CA LYS A 252 -17.32 4.56 18.01
C LYS A 252 -17.97 4.56 19.37
N ILE A 253 -17.68 5.54 20.18
CA ILE A 253 -18.36 5.76 21.47
C ILE A 253 -19.65 6.49 21.16
N GLN A 254 -20.78 5.82 21.34
CA GLN A 254 -22.12 6.44 21.21
C GLN A 254 -22.44 7.13 22.55
N ILE A 255 -22.19 8.45 22.61
CA ILE A 255 -22.35 9.17 23.89
C ILE A 255 -23.77 9.70 24.09
N ASP A 256 -24.53 10.08 23.07
CA ASP A 256 -25.74 10.91 23.30
C ASP A 256 -27.02 10.50 22.57
N ASN A 257 -27.04 9.51 21.71
CA ASN A 257 -28.32 9.11 21.10
C ASN A 257 -28.32 7.64 20.67
N PRO A 258 -29.00 6.75 21.44
CA PRO A 258 -29.13 5.33 21.09
C PRO A 258 -29.88 5.09 19.78
N PHE A 259 -30.60 6.09 19.28
CA PHE A 259 -31.41 6.01 18.05
C PHE A 259 -30.70 6.63 16.83
N ALA A 260 -29.56 7.28 17.01
CA ALA A 260 -28.78 7.78 15.88
C ALA A 260 -28.13 6.63 15.12
N LYS A 261 -28.59 6.34 13.92
CA LYS A 261 -27.95 5.37 13.03
C LYS A 261 -26.55 5.88 12.67
N SER A 262 -25.53 5.28 13.26
CA SER A 262 -24.14 5.53 12.91
C SER A 262 -23.90 5.02 11.49
N GLN A 263 -23.45 5.92 10.58
CA GLN A 263 -23.02 5.51 9.26
C GLN A 263 -21.54 5.11 9.27
N ALA A 264 -21.16 4.11 8.46
CA ALA A 264 -19.77 3.76 8.23
C ALA A 264 -19.04 4.91 7.53
N GLN A 265 -17.75 5.12 7.84
CA GLN A 265 -16.92 6.14 7.18
C GLN A 265 -16.63 5.77 5.72
N VAL A 266 -16.61 4.49 5.40
CA VAL A 266 -16.43 3.91 4.07
C VAL A 266 -17.21 2.61 3.98
N LEU A 267 -17.61 2.21 2.78
CA LEU A 267 -18.61 1.17 2.53
C LEU A 267 -18.35 -0.16 3.26
N TYR A 268 -17.11 -0.66 3.24
CA TYR A 268 -16.75 -1.96 3.83
C TYR A 268 -16.15 -1.87 5.23
N LEU A 269 -16.16 -0.70 5.86
CA LEU A 269 -15.81 -0.55 7.27
C LEU A 269 -17.06 -0.78 8.13
N LYS A 270 -16.91 -1.44 9.27
CA LYS A 270 -18.04 -1.67 10.19
C LYS A 270 -18.57 -0.34 10.73
N GLN A 271 -19.88 -0.31 11.03
CA GLN A 271 -20.56 0.91 11.50
C GLN A 271 -20.05 1.39 12.87
N ASP A 272 -19.60 0.46 13.71
CA ASP A 272 -19.04 0.70 15.04
C ASP A 272 -17.53 1.03 15.00
N GLU A 273 -16.91 1.02 13.84
CA GLU A 273 -15.48 1.33 13.66
C GLU A 273 -15.30 2.76 13.15
N GLN A 274 -14.29 3.45 13.65
CA GLN A 274 -13.84 4.76 13.14
C GLN A 274 -12.33 4.85 13.08
N LEU A 275 -11.87 5.71 12.18
CA LEU A 275 -10.45 5.99 11.96
C LEU A 275 -10.12 7.41 12.47
N PRO A 276 -9.09 7.58 13.30
CA PRO A 276 -8.54 8.88 13.64
C PRO A 276 -8.04 9.67 12.41
N GLY A 277 -7.88 10.98 12.56
CA GLY A 277 -7.42 11.85 11.48
C GLY A 277 -8.53 12.35 10.54
N GLY A 278 -9.78 12.14 10.92
CA GLY A 278 -10.95 12.62 10.18
C GLY A 278 -11.19 11.86 8.88
N THR A 279 -12.01 12.43 7.99
CA THR A 279 -12.38 11.80 6.71
C THR A 279 -11.30 11.91 5.63
N ALA A 280 -10.28 12.74 5.82
CA ALA A 280 -9.25 13.00 4.82
C ALA A 280 -8.47 11.73 4.44
N THR A 281 -8.01 10.95 5.43
CA THR A 281 -7.26 9.71 5.22
C THR A 281 -8.08 8.65 4.49
N VAL A 282 -9.40 8.67 4.64
CA VAL A 282 -10.31 7.75 3.93
C VAL A 282 -10.62 8.25 2.52
N TYR A 283 -10.91 9.57 2.40
CA TYR A 283 -11.32 10.16 1.12
C TYR A 283 -10.19 10.14 0.09
N TYR A 284 -8.99 10.56 0.50
CA TYR A 284 -7.84 10.68 -0.40
C TYR A 284 -7.10 9.35 -0.64
N ALA A 285 -7.26 8.35 0.21
CA ALA A 285 -6.65 7.04 -0.03
C ALA A 285 -7.08 6.44 -1.38
N ASN A 286 -6.11 5.97 -2.14
CA ASN A 286 -6.32 5.13 -3.32
C ASN A 286 -6.69 3.72 -2.90
N THR A 287 -6.02 3.23 -1.84
CA THR A 287 -6.20 1.88 -1.30
C THR A 287 -6.27 1.94 0.22
N ILE A 288 -7.23 1.23 0.80
CA ILE A 288 -7.34 1.01 2.25
C ILE A 288 -7.35 -0.49 2.50
N ILE A 289 -6.38 -0.98 3.26
CA ILE A 289 -6.23 -2.38 3.61
C ILE A 289 -6.42 -2.52 5.12
N LYS A 290 -7.37 -3.36 5.53
CA LYS A 290 -7.65 -3.67 6.94
C LYS A 290 -7.05 -5.01 7.30
N ASN A 291 -6.12 -5.00 8.26
CA ASN A 291 -5.51 -6.20 8.79
C ASN A 291 -6.31 -6.74 9.99
N VAL A 292 -6.70 -8.00 9.89
CA VAL A 292 -7.38 -8.74 10.95
C VAL A 292 -6.57 -10.00 11.26
N ALA A 293 -6.11 -10.15 12.51
CA ALA A 293 -5.41 -11.37 12.93
C ALA A 293 -6.40 -12.52 13.10
N VAL A 294 -6.06 -13.68 12.55
CA VAL A 294 -6.90 -14.89 12.56
C VAL A 294 -6.13 -16.03 13.24
N GLY A 295 -6.80 -16.84 14.04
CA GLY A 295 -6.22 -18.05 14.64
C GLY A 295 -5.18 -17.78 15.74
N THR A 296 -5.35 -16.79 16.55
CA THR A 296 -4.33 -16.20 17.44
C THR A 296 -4.21 -16.82 18.82
N SER A 297 -4.56 -18.07 19.05
CA SER A 297 -4.54 -18.58 20.43
C SER A 297 -3.15 -18.57 21.07
N LYS A 298 -2.12 -19.05 20.41
CA LYS A 298 -0.69 -18.96 20.79
C LYS A 298 0.18 -19.29 19.58
N ALA A 299 1.37 -18.64 19.48
CA ALA A 299 2.37 -19.07 18.51
C ALA A 299 2.87 -20.47 18.93
N ASN A 300 2.58 -21.46 18.10
CA ASN A 300 3.06 -22.83 18.33
C ASN A 300 4.13 -23.18 17.30
N ILE A 301 5.37 -22.85 17.63
CA ILE A 301 6.52 -23.02 16.72
C ILE A 301 6.71 -24.50 16.32
N GLU A 302 6.41 -25.44 17.22
CA GLU A 302 6.55 -26.87 16.95
C GLU A 302 5.51 -27.36 15.95
N GLU A 303 4.30 -26.81 15.99
CA GLU A 303 3.23 -27.17 15.08
C GLU A 303 3.27 -26.38 13.77
N ASP A 304 3.62 -25.09 13.80
CA ASP A 304 3.51 -24.18 12.64
C ASP A 304 4.86 -23.95 11.95
N GLY A 305 6.00 -24.30 12.58
CA GLY A 305 7.35 -24.06 12.07
C GLY A 305 7.76 -22.59 12.07
N TYR A 306 6.96 -21.68 12.68
CA TYR A 306 7.24 -20.26 12.81
C TYR A 306 6.46 -19.65 14.00
N ALA A 307 6.94 -18.52 14.50
CA ALA A 307 6.27 -17.78 15.58
C ALA A 307 5.40 -16.67 14.98
N GLY A 308 4.12 -16.95 14.75
CA GLY A 308 3.27 -15.95 14.11
C GLY A 308 1.79 -16.30 14.03
N PHE A 309 1.12 -15.67 13.08
CA PHE A 309 -0.31 -15.88 12.84
C PHE A 309 -0.68 -15.50 11.40
N THR A 310 -1.86 -15.93 10.97
CA THR A 310 -2.42 -15.50 9.69
C THR A 310 -3.10 -14.13 9.85
N VAL A 311 -2.82 -13.24 8.92
CA VAL A 311 -3.48 -11.95 8.78
C VAL A 311 -4.44 -12.01 7.60
N LYS A 312 -5.74 -11.85 7.86
CA LYS A 312 -6.73 -11.59 6.83
C LYS A 312 -6.63 -10.12 6.46
N SER A 313 -6.12 -9.83 5.26
CA SER A 313 -6.01 -8.47 4.73
C SER A 313 -7.23 -8.16 3.87
N GLU A 314 -8.15 -7.38 4.42
CA GLU A 314 -9.42 -6.97 3.79
C GLU A 314 -9.23 -5.68 3.00
N ILE A 315 -9.55 -5.68 1.71
CA ILE A 315 -9.49 -4.49 0.84
C ILE A 315 -10.75 -3.66 1.06
N ILE A 316 -10.68 -2.68 1.96
CA ILE A 316 -11.80 -1.82 2.32
C ILE A 316 -12.11 -0.81 1.21
N LYS A 317 -11.09 -0.36 0.52
CA LYS A 317 -11.18 0.55 -0.61
C LYS A 317 -10.07 0.25 -1.61
N SER A 318 -10.40 0.19 -2.88
CA SER A 318 -9.46 0.18 -4.00
C SER A 318 -10.01 1.06 -5.11
N ARG A 319 -9.13 1.76 -5.82
CA ARG A 319 -9.47 2.51 -7.05
C ARG A 319 -9.08 1.76 -8.31
N THR A 320 -8.41 0.62 -8.18
CA THR A 320 -7.88 -0.16 -9.29
C THR A 320 -8.49 -1.55 -9.39
N ASN A 321 -9.05 -2.06 -8.30
CA ASN A 321 -9.64 -3.39 -8.26
C ASN A 321 -10.87 -3.39 -7.33
N ILE A 322 -11.50 -4.55 -7.14
CA ILE A 322 -12.70 -4.74 -6.33
C ILE A 322 -12.40 -4.47 -4.85
N SER A 323 -13.28 -3.72 -4.20
CA SER A 323 -13.29 -3.55 -2.74
C SER A 323 -14.22 -4.59 -2.10
N GLY A 324 -14.05 -4.84 -0.79
CA GLY A 324 -14.86 -5.78 -0.02
C GLY A 324 -14.35 -7.23 -0.07
N VAL A 325 -13.20 -7.46 -0.67
CA VAL A 325 -12.53 -8.77 -0.77
C VAL A 325 -11.35 -8.86 0.17
N SER A 326 -10.82 -10.06 0.39
CA SER A 326 -9.69 -10.27 1.30
C SER A 326 -8.72 -11.32 0.79
N VAL A 327 -7.50 -11.28 1.31
CA VAL A 327 -6.47 -12.31 1.10
C VAL A 327 -5.84 -12.71 2.43
N PRO A 328 -5.51 -14.01 2.62
CA PRO A 328 -4.78 -14.49 3.78
C PRO A 328 -3.29 -14.29 3.60
N LEU A 329 -2.63 -13.69 4.57
CA LEU A 329 -1.18 -13.48 4.57
C LEU A 329 -0.58 -14.05 5.85
N VAL A 330 0.49 -14.81 5.74
CA VAL A 330 1.19 -15.40 6.89
C VAL A 330 2.25 -14.43 7.41
N TYR A 331 2.12 -14.07 8.67
CA TYR A 331 3.04 -13.18 9.39
C TYR A 331 3.86 -13.95 10.42
N ASP A 332 5.18 -13.92 10.28
CA ASP A 332 6.15 -14.39 11.26
C ASP A 332 6.66 -13.20 12.08
N GLN A 333 6.57 -13.27 13.40
CA GLN A 333 6.99 -12.19 14.30
C GLN A 333 8.48 -11.87 14.20
N ASN A 334 9.30 -12.84 13.79
CA ASN A 334 10.75 -12.68 13.66
C ASN A 334 11.17 -12.20 12.26
N ARG A 335 10.48 -12.66 11.20
CA ARG A 335 10.89 -12.49 9.80
C ARG A 335 9.95 -11.62 8.96
N GLY A 336 8.83 -11.16 9.55
CA GLY A 336 7.82 -10.40 8.82
C GLY A 336 6.88 -11.28 8.00
N PHE A 337 6.23 -10.70 7.00
CA PHE A 337 5.33 -11.44 6.12
C PHE A 337 6.12 -12.36 5.17
N SER A 338 5.69 -13.62 5.08
CA SER A 338 6.23 -14.61 4.15
C SER A 338 5.29 -14.80 2.98
N ASN A 339 5.78 -14.50 1.76
CA ASN A 339 5.04 -14.76 0.53
C ASN A 339 4.82 -16.25 0.30
N GLU A 340 5.88 -17.04 0.49
CA GLU A 340 5.89 -18.48 0.27
C GLU A 340 4.86 -19.19 1.16
N ARG A 341 4.87 -18.87 2.47
CA ARG A 341 3.90 -19.43 3.42
C ARG A 341 2.47 -18.93 3.15
N SER A 342 2.30 -17.71 2.67
CA SER A 342 1.00 -17.15 2.30
C SER A 342 0.41 -17.91 1.10
N LEU A 343 1.22 -18.19 0.08
CA LEU A 343 0.82 -19.00 -1.07
C LEU A 343 0.48 -20.43 -0.67
N LEU A 344 1.29 -21.05 0.20
CA LEU A 344 1.00 -22.40 0.71
C LEU A 344 -0.30 -22.43 1.53
N TYR A 345 -0.49 -21.43 2.41
CA TYR A 345 -1.73 -21.30 3.19
C TYR A 345 -2.94 -21.16 2.28
N TYR A 346 -2.85 -20.33 1.25
CA TYR A 346 -3.90 -20.16 0.25
C TYR A 346 -4.20 -21.48 -0.48
N ALA A 347 -3.17 -22.21 -0.94
CA ALA A 347 -3.32 -23.51 -1.56
C ALA A 347 -3.96 -24.56 -0.64
N LYS A 348 -3.68 -24.48 0.66
CA LYS A 348 -4.20 -25.41 1.68
C LYS A 348 -5.65 -25.07 2.06
N GLU A 349 -5.90 -23.84 2.49
CA GLU A 349 -7.15 -23.46 3.16
C GLU A 349 -8.21 -22.96 2.20
N GLU A 350 -7.82 -22.24 1.13
CA GLU A 350 -8.76 -21.65 0.17
C GLU A 350 -9.00 -22.59 -1.04
N LEU A 351 -7.94 -23.25 -1.54
CA LEU A 351 -8.05 -24.14 -2.70
C LEU A 351 -8.22 -25.61 -2.33
N GLY A 352 -7.87 -26.02 -1.10
CA GLY A 352 -7.98 -27.40 -0.66
C GLY A 352 -7.08 -28.40 -1.41
N ILE A 353 -6.00 -27.92 -2.03
CA ILE A 353 -5.12 -28.75 -2.90
C ILE A 353 -3.86 -29.27 -2.21
N LEU A 354 -3.64 -28.95 -0.93
CA LEU A 354 -2.52 -29.50 -0.16
C LEU A 354 -2.86 -30.90 0.36
N ASN A 355 -2.17 -31.90 -0.15
CA ASN A 355 -2.39 -33.32 0.13
C ASN A 355 -1.24 -33.94 0.94
N GLY A 356 -1.45 -35.18 1.43
CA GLY A 356 -0.48 -35.94 2.21
C GLY A 356 -0.82 -36.02 3.70
N GLY A 357 -0.62 -37.20 4.30
CA GLY A 357 -1.01 -37.50 5.69
C GLY A 357 -0.03 -36.96 6.74
N ARG A 358 1.23 -36.66 6.39
CA ARG A 358 2.28 -36.20 7.30
C ARG A 358 2.80 -34.83 6.87
N ARG A 359 3.04 -33.92 7.81
CA ARG A 359 3.54 -32.57 7.52
C ARG A 359 4.87 -32.54 6.78
N ASN A 360 5.76 -33.51 7.07
CA ASN A 360 7.05 -33.66 6.39
C ASN A 360 6.97 -34.37 5.02
N SER A 361 5.78 -34.62 4.52
CA SER A 361 5.57 -35.32 3.24
C SER A 361 4.30 -34.86 2.55
N ARG A 362 4.18 -33.52 2.38
CA ARG A 362 3.08 -32.89 1.66
C ARG A 362 3.36 -32.87 0.14
N TYR A 363 2.30 -32.73 -0.64
CA TYR A 363 2.35 -32.52 -2.09
C TYR A 363 1.14 -31.70 -2.52
N ILE A 364 1.21 -31.07 -3.69
CA ILE A 364 0.16 -30.20 -4.26
C ILE A 364 -0.62 -30.98 -5.34
N GLY A 365 -1.95 -30.92 -5.27
CA GLY A 365 -2.84 -31.57 -6.23
C GLY A 365 -2.50 -33.05 -6.38
N ASP A 366 -2.27 -33.51 -7.59
CA ASP A 366 -1.93 -34.91 -7.92
C ASP A 366 -0.42 -35.16 -8.06
N ASN A 367 0.44 -34.16 -7.80
CA ASN A 367 1.90 -34.28 -7.97
C ASN A 367 2.59 -35.00 -6.81
N LYS A 368 2.30 -36.29 -6.64
CA LYS A 368 2.79 -37.15 -5.54
C LYS A 368 4.30 -37.31 -5.52
N ASP A 369 4.97 -37.08 -6.64
CA ASP A 369 6.43 -37.27 -6.80
C ASP A 369 7.20 -36.05 -6.21
N VAL A 370 6.60 -34.86 -6.15
CA VAL A 370 7.21 -33.64 -5.58
C VAL A 370 6.72 -33.47 -4.16
N ARG A 371 7.47 -34.02 -3.21
CA ARG A 371 7.13 -33.92 -1.78
C ARG A 371 7.99 -32.90 -1.08
N PHE A 372 7.42 -32.24 -0.05
CA PHE A 372 8.08 -31.24 0.73
C PHE A 372 7.63 -31.27 2.21
N ASP A 373 8.41 -30.61 3.06
CA ASP A 373 8.08 -30.39 4.46
C ASP A 373 7.32 -29.08 4.65
N GLU A 374 6.07 -29.16 5.09
CA GLU A 374 5.20 -28.00 5.37
C GLU A 374 5.81 -27.09 6.45
N LEU A 375 6.47 -27.67 7.47
CA LEU A 375 7.04 -26.88 8.57
C LEU A 375 8.25 -26.05 8.11
N ASN A 376 9.04 -26.60 7.18
CA ASN A 376 10.23 -25.92 6.65
C ASN A 376 10.01 -25.33 5.24
N PHE A 377 8.77 -24.96 4.95
CA PHE A 377 8.35 -24.64 3.58
C PHE A 377 9.13 -23.49 2.92
N VAL A 378 9.60 -22.50 3.67
CA VAL A 378 10.42 -21.40 3.11
C VAL A 378 11.72 -21.92 2.48
N GLU A 379 12.33 -22.95 3.07
CA GLU A 379 13.53 -23.58 2.49
C GLU A 379 13.15 -24.53 1.34
N GLU A 380 12.07 -25.29 1.50
CA GLU A 380 11.55 -26.18 0.46
C GLU A 380 11.15 -25.41 -0.82
N PHE A 381 10.60 -24.22 -0.69
CA PHE A 381 10.21 -23.37 -1.82
C PHE A 381 11.40 -22.87 -2.65
N LYS A 382 12.62 -22.96 -2.14
CA LYS A 382 13.84 -22.70 -2.92
C LYS A 382 14.15 -23.79 -3.95
N ARG A 383 13.59 -24.99 -3.77
CA ARG A 383 13.69 -26.09 -4.72
C ARG A 383 12.84 -25.76 -5.94
N PRO A 384 13.42 -25.75 -7.17
CA PRO A 384 12.69 -25.34 -8.37
C PRO A 384 11.42 -26.17 -8.62
N GLU A 385 11.46 -27.46 -8.38
CA GLU A 385 10.32 -28.36 -8.58
C GLU A 385 9.18 -28.09 -7.61
N VAL A 386 9.47 -27.78 -6.34
CA VAL A 386 8.43 -27.43 -5.34
C VAL A 386 7.78 -26.11 -5.68
N LYS A 387 8.61 -25.12 -6.02
CA LYS A 387 8.12 -23.80 -6.46
C LYS A 387 7.25 -23.90 -7.70
N GLN A 388 7.70 -24.67 -8.72
CA GLN A 388 6.97 -24.82 -9.97
C GLN A 388 5.59 -25.43 -9.75
N VAL A 389 5.52 -26.55 -9.02
CA VAL A 389 4.24 -27.24 -8.76
C VAL A 389 3.26 -26.36 -7.99
N LEU A 390 3.74 -25.61 -6.99
CA LEU A 390 2.86 -24.68 -6.28
C LEU A 390 2.40 -23.52 -7.20
N MET A 391 3.32 -22.91 -7.94
CA MET A 391 2.97 -21.79 -8.81
C MET A 391 2.04 -22.23 -9.94
N ASP A 392 2.26 -23.37 -10.58
CA ASP A 392 1.37 -23.91 -11.61
C ASP A 392 -0.06 -24.12 -11.09
N ALA A 393 -0.19 -24.54 -9.83
CA ALA A 393 -1.50 -24.74 -9.21
C ALA A 393 -2.18 -23.43 -8.76
N VAL A 394 -1.41 -22.42 -8.31
CA VAL A 394 -1.96 -21.19 -7.73
C VAL A 394 -2.09 -20.07 -8.77
N GLN A 395 -1.21 -20.04 -9.77
CA GLN A 395 -1.14 -18.96 -10.77
C GLN A 395 -2.48 -18.65 -11.48
N PRO A 396 -3.26 -19.65 -11.95
CA PRO A 396 -4.57 -19.37 -12.56
C PRO A 396 -5.53 -18.63 -11.63
N HIS A 397 -5.49 -18.96 -10.33
CA HIS A 397 -6.31 -18.30 -9.31
C HIS A 397 -5.83 -16.90 -9.00
N LEU A 398 -4.51 -16.65 -9.03
CA LEU A 398 -3.95 -15.30 -8.90
C LEU A 398 -4.38 -14.43 -10.09
N GLU A 399 -4.27 -14.93 -11.30
CA GLU A 399 -4.67 -14.22 -12.52
C GLU A 399 -6.16 -13.89 -12.54
N ALA A 400 -7.00 -14.77 -12.00
CA ALA A 400 -8.43 -14.51 -11.82
C ALA A 400 -8.73 -13.42 -10.78
N MET A 401 -7.77 -13.04 -9.92
CA MET A 401 -7.91 -11.91 -8.99
C MET A 401 -7.73 -10.56 -9.68
N LEU A 402 -7.07 -10.52 -10.84
CA LEU A 402 -6.90 -9.29 -11.60
C LEU A 402 -8.24 -8.83 -12.16
N PHE A 403 -8.61 -7.60 -11.85
CA PHE A 403 -9.89 -7.05 -12.26
C PHE A 403 -9.74 -6.03 -13.37
N GLY A 404 -10.71 -6.08 -14.28
CA GLY A 404 -10.97 -5.01 -15.23
C GLY A 404 -10.03 -4.98 -16.43
N THR A 405 -10.58 -4.43 -17.48
CA THR A 405 -9.81 -3.74 -18.50
C THR A 405 -10.03 -2.26 -18.26
N THR A 406 -9.07 -1.40 -18.52
CA THR A 406 -9.29 0.05 -18.60
C THR A 406 -10.24 0.41 -19.74
N ASP A 407 -10.63 -0.56 -20.54
CA ASP A 407 -11.54 -0.43 -21.63
C ASP A 407 -12.97 -0.75 -21.19
N VAL A 408 -13.79 0.27 -21.21
CA VAL A 408 -15.19 0.23 -20.79
C VAL A 408 -16.11 -0.45 -21.82
N GLY A 409 -15.54 -0.94 -22.93
CA GLY A 409 -16.30 -1.31 -24.12
C GLY A 409 -16.98 -2.67 -24.05
N GLU A 410 -16.37 -3.71 -23.53
CA GLU A 410 -16.97 -5.04 -23.54
C GLU A 410 -16.55 -5.86 -22.32
N PHE A 411 -17.42 -5.89 -21.33
CA PHE A 411 -17.34 -6.85 -20.22
C PHE A 411 -17.50 -8.27 -20.79
N GLY A 412 -16.50 -9.10 -20.62
CA GLY A 412 -16.58 -10.53 -20.96
C GLY A 412 -15.49 -11.00 -21.90
N ASP A 413 -15.29 -10.38 -23.04
CA ASP A 413 -14.36 -10.87 -24.05
C ASP A 413 -12.87 -10.62 -23.73
N ASN A 414 -12.57 -9.62 -22.88
CA ASN A 414 -11.19 -9.20 -22.59
C ASN A 414 -10.57 -9.81 -21.33
N ILE A 415 -11.34 -10.47 -20.46
CA ILE A 415 -10.81 -11.15 -19.27
C ILE A 415 -10.68 -12.68 -19.49
N GLY A 416 -11.06 -13.19 -20.63
CA GLY A 416 -11.03 -14.61 -20.93
C GLY A 416 -11.97 -15.45 -20.02
N LEU A 417 -12.82 -14.77 -19.23
CA LEU A 417 -13.84 -15.40 -18.42
C LEU A 417 -15.18 -15.27 -19.11
N THR A 418 -15.97 -16.32 -19.15
CA THR A 418 -17.39 -16.22 -19.53
C THR A 418 -18.17 -15.49 -18.44
N GLU A 419 -19.32 -14.93 -18.80
CA GLU A 419 -20.23 -14.25 -17.84
C GLU A 419 -20.60 -15.17 -16.68
N GLU A 420 -20.76 -16.47 -16.92
CA GLU A 420 -21.00 -17.50 -15.92
C GLU A 420 -19.80 -17.68 -14.95
N GLN A 421 -18.59 -17.74 -15.48
CA GLN A 421 -17.35 -17.83 -14.68
C GLN A 421 -17.12 -16.58 -13.83
N PHE A 422 -17.48 -15.40 -14.35
CA PHE A 422 -17.39 -14.15 -13.60
C PHE A 422 -18.38 -14.15 -12.41
N PHE A 423 -19.62 -14.57 -12.61
CA PHE A 423 -20.62 -14.64 -11.54
C PHE A 423 -20.35 -15.74 -10.51
N ASP A 424 -19.64 -16.82 -10.87
CA ASP A 424 -19.23 -17.85 -9.91
C ASP A 424 -18.08 -17.43 -9.01
N ILE A 425 -17.24 -16.49 -9.45
CA ILE A 425 -16.14 -15.92 -8.65
C ILE A 425 -16.66 -14.88 -7.64
N ILE A 426 -17.79 -14.24 -7.93
CA ILE A 426 -18.37 -13.18 -7.07
C ILE A 426 -19.34 -13.75 -6.01
N LYS A 427 -19.76 -15.00 -6.14
CA LYS A 427 -20.57 -15.70 -5.12
C LYS A 427 -19.69 -16.20 -3.96
#